data_a7602d6bf2516013fb288422c360cf6c
#
_entry.id   a7602d6bf2516013fb288422c360cf6c
#
_cell.length_a   1.000
_cell.length_b   1.000
_cell.length_c   1.000
_cell.angle_alpha   90.00
_cell.angle_beta   90.00
_cell.angle_gamma   90.00
#
_symmetry.space_group_name_H-M   'P 1'
#
loop_
_entity.id
_entity.type
_entity.pdbx_description
1 polymer ?
#
loop_
_entity_poly.entity_id
_entity_poly.type
_entity_poly.pdbx_seq_one_letter_code
_entity_poly.pdbx_strand_id
1 'polypeptide(L)'
;DLAVQRRLKRAFNRDFTDAYLMGTSGDEMMSYDRSNNRGEVVGTVASSRVLEDRVARRGGGNGGRQRMRHYTQAEAVISLTEPVEKGDLLELRPVDDPSQFLTVHAEADAPAGATITCLAARPVPVGSIVSVIRSQNAIDAAARAAAADVSRRRPVTVRVVARLGQPFRVELACADGEAAAAAEGFVVEAARTRPVSQEDLVEHVGRMGGGPFEPVSFDVEMDEGCGMGFSAVHKVRAQAVNSLVEALLAPYGERQAATAPVPSEQLREERREAVRVEAGVPAADDVEPVEPCACALVADPECARAALEAGAGRVYATVDDLARGDWPEGVIPWLDEVCREADHARLDPWVRAGEPVAVCNISELALAAERGAAAEVRPCIPVHNKSALLAMEAAGAKAVWLSCELTLEEACELARAASVPVGLSVLGRERAMTSEHCVLQALGRCVHNCEKCPQRARRFSLKDIDGNLLPVRTDVNGRSRIWAAHPLDATPQADQLVEAGVRWLLADCTLLGPKETTFAVERVCRAIAAAKAGRRPAARLAGATSGHLFAGIG
;
A
#
# COMPACT_ATOMS: atom_id res chain seq x y z
N ASP A 1 6.67 25.03 -13.39
CA ASP A 1 5.65 25.34 -14.39
C ASP A 1 4.25 25.28 -13.73
N LEU A 2 3.55 26.43 -13.72
CA LEU A 2 2.22 26.59 -13.12
C LEU A 2 1.16 25.67 -13.77
N ALA A 3 1.28 25.41 -15.08
CA ALA A 3 0.35 24.52 -15.78
C ALA A 3 0.50 23.06 -15.30
N VAL A 4 1.74 22.62 -15.03
CA VAL A 4 2.00 21.28 -14.46
C VAL A 4 1.44 21.18 -13.05
N GLN A 5 1.68 22.18 -12.20
CA GLN A 5 1.13 22.21 -10.84
C GLN A 5 -0.41 22.17 -10.84
N ARG A 6 -1.05 22.94 -11.73
CA ARG A 6 -2.52 22.90 -11.91
C ARG A 6 -3.00 21.50 -12.29
N ARG A 7 -2.36 20.84 -13.26
CA ARG A 7 -2.71 19.47 -13.66
C ARG A 7 -2.60 18.50 -12.51
N LEU A 8 -1.54 18.60 -11.69
CA LEU A 8 -1.34 17.76 -10.51
C LEU A 8 -2.43 18.01 -9.46
N LYS A 9 -2.75 19.27 -9.15
CA LYS A 9 -3.82 19.64 -8.20
C LYS A 9 -5.18 19.11 -8.63
N ARG A 10 -5.51 19.19 -9.94
CA ARG A 10 -6.78 18.70 -10.49
C ARG A 10 -6.85 17.18 -10.59
N ALA A 11 -5.71 16.49 -10.65
CA ALA A 11 -5.68 15.02 -10.60
C ALA A 11 -5.95 14.52 -9.17
N PHE A 12 -5.15 14.99 -8.21
CA PHE A 12 -5.33 14.69 -6.78
C PHE A 12 -4.52 15.68 -5.94
N ASN A 13 -5.17 16.29 -4.94
CA ASN A 13 -4.53 17.27 -4.07
C ASN A 13 -5.04 17.13 -2.63
N ARG A 14 -4.12 16.97 -1.68
CA ARG A 14 -4.34 17.09 -0.23
C ARG A 14 -3.48 18.17 0.39
N ASP A 15 -3.25 19.24 -0.34
CA ASP A 15 -2.23 20.27 -0.20
C ASP A 15 -0.83 19.80 -0.55
N PHE A 16 -0.05 20.70 -1.13
CA PHE A 16 1.34 20.46 -1.43
C PHE A 16 2.20 20.94 -0.27
N THR A 17 3.23 20.21 0.02
CA THR A 17 4.23 20.56 1.03
C THR A 17 5.63 20.37 0.47
N ASP A 18 6.55 21.21 0.90
CA ASP A 18 7.98 21.08 0.67
C ASP A 18 8.73 20.57 1.92
N ALA A 19 7.98 20.15 2.93
CA ALA A 19 8.49 19.79 4.26
C ALA A 19 9.71 18.86 4.22
N TYR A 20 9.68 17.80 3.38
CA TYR A 20 10.82 16.88 3.24
C TYR A 20 12.05 17.57 2.63
N LEU A 21 11.86 18.48 1.68
CA LEU A 21 12.95 19.24 1.06
C LEU A 21 13.57 20.25 2.04
N MET A 22 12.74 20.81 2.91
CA MET A 22 13.14 21.80 3.90
C MET A 22 13.56 21.17 5.24
N GLY A 23 13.48 19.85 5.40
CA GLY A 23 13.77 19.15 6.64
C GLY A 23 12.74 19.35 7.74
N THR A 24 11.54 19.83 7.39
CA THR A 24 10.42 20.02 8.31
C THR A 24 9.74 18.68 8.60
N SER A 25 9.25 18.49 9.81
CA SER A 25 8.55 17.27 10.23
C SER A 25 7.41 17.58 11.20
N GLY A 26 6.53 16.59 11.43
CA GLY A 26 5.42 16.72 12.37
C GLY A 26 4.22 17.47 11.80
N ASP A 27 3.66 18.39 12.58
CA ASP A 27 2.39 19.06 12.28
C ASP A 27 2.38 19.83 10.96
N GLU A 28 3.49 20.44 10.61
CA GLU A 28 3.62 21.24 9.38
C GLU A 28 3.51 20.40 8.09
N MET A 29 3.67 19.07 8.19
CA MET A 29 3.48 18.16 7.08
C MET A 29 2.03 17.68 6.92
N MET A 30 1.18 17.92 7.92
CA MET A 30 -0.14 17.33 8.02
C MET A 30 -1.22 18.31 7.61
N SER A 31 -2.18 17.82 6.85
CA SER A 31 -3.37 18.56 6.47
C SER A 31 -4.53 18.17 7.37
N TYR A 32 -4.95 19.08 8.27
CA TYR A 32 -5.97 18.80 9.30
C TYR A 32 -7.39 19.05 8.85
N ASP A 33 -7.60 19.90 7.82
CA ASP A 33 -8.95 20.32 7.44
C ASP A 33 -9.76 19.16 6.87
N ARG A 34 -9.13 18.30 6.08
CA ARG A 34 -9.75 17.09 5.54
C ARG A 34 -8.71 16.14 4.92
N SER A 35 -9.03 14.87 4.93
CA SER A 35 -8.17 13.80 4.40
C SER A 35 -8.39 13.48 2.92
N ASN A 36 -9.51 13.92 2.32
CA ASN A 36 -9.86 13.64 0.93
C ASN A 36 -9.26 14.65 -0.05
N ASN A 37 -9.47 14.40 -1.36
CA ASN A 37 -9.04 15.31 -2.42
C ASN A 37 -9.65 16.72 -2.24
N ARG A 38 -8.80 17.74 -2.26
CA ARG A 38 -9.18 19.16 -2.18
C ARG A 38 -9.30 19.81 -3.55
N GLY A 39 -8.69 19.21 -4.57
CA GLY A 39 -8.65 19.76 -5.90
C GLY A 39 -7.88 21.08 -5.99
N GLU A 40 -8.25 21.89 -6.97
CA GLU A 40 -7.75 23.26 -7.18
C GLU A 40 -8.87 24.26 -6.87
N VAL A 41 -8.61 25.22 -5.98
CA VAL A 41 -9.54 26.33 -5.74
C VAL A 41 -9.62 27.18 -7.00
N VAL A 42 -10.83 27.35 -7.53
CA VAL A 42 -11.09 28.06 -8.79
C VAL A 42 -11.99 29.27 -8.65
N GLY A 43 -12.54 29.52 -7.46
CA GLY A 43 -13.38 30.69 -7.25
C GLY A 43 -14.20 30.61 -5.96
N THR A 44 -15.19 31.50 -5.88
CA THR A 44 -16.11 31.57 -4.74
C THR A 44 -17.54 31.79 -5.22
N VAL A 45 -18.51 31.39 -4.40
CA VAL A 45 -19.92 31.66 -4.64
C VAL A 45 -20.21 33.17 -4.45
N ALA A 46 -20.63 33.86 -5.51
CA ALA A 46 -20.96 35.26 -5.50
C ALA A 46 -22.43 35.53 -5.09
N SER A 47 -23.33 34.63 -5.48
CA SER A 47 -24.75 34.67 -5.05
C SER A 47 -25.36 33.27 -5.16
N SER A 48 -26.43 33.05 -4.40
CA SER A 48 -27.22 31.81 -4.53
C SER A 48 -28.69 32.12 -4.21
N ARG A 49 -29.59 31.53 -5.00
CA ARG A 49 -31.05 31.70 -4.82
C ARG A 49 -31.77 30.37 -5.03
N VAL A 50 -32.83 30.16 -4.27
CA VAL A 50 -33.74 29.05 -4.49
C VAL A 50 -34.55 29.28 -5.77
N LEU A 51 -34.53 28.31 -6.67
CA LEU A 51 -35.36 28.30 -7.87
C LEU A 51 -36.65 27.53 -7.62
N GLU A 52 -36.57 26.42 -6.95
CA GLU A 52 -37.69 25.52 -6.70
C GLU A 52 -37.52 24.81 -5.36
N ASP A 53 -38.60 24.74 -4.60
CA ASP A 53 -38.67 23.95 -3.36
C ASP A 53 -39.95 23.09 -3.38
N ARG A 54 -39.79 21.78 -3.53
CA ARG A 54 -40.89 20.83 -3.63
C ARG A 54 -40.77 19.73 -2.60
N VAL A 55 -41.88 19.34 -2.02
CA VAL A 55 -42.02 18.14 -1.25
C VAL A 55 -42.67 17.05 -2.12
N ALA A 56 -41.90 16.05 -2.52
CA ALA A 56 -42.43 14.94 -3.31
C ALA A 56 -42.60 13.67 -2.47
N ARG A 57 -43.73 12.99 -2.69
CA ARG A 57 -44.00 11.67 -2.16
C ARG A 57 -43.36 10.59 -3.06
N ARG A 58 -42.45 9.82 -2.54
CA ARG A 58 -41.96 8.64 -3.28
C ARG A 58 -42.92 7.48 -3.01
N GLY A 59 -43.54 6.94 -4.06
CA GLY A 59 -44.38 5.77 -3.98
C GLY A 59 -43.60 4.57 -3.42
N GLY A 60 -44.04 4.03 -2.29
CA GLY A 60 -43.53 2.78 -1.76
C GLY A 60 -44.19 1.63 -2.51
N GLY A 61 -43.40 0.82 -3.19
CA GLY A 61 -43.83 -0.51 -3.61
C GLY A 61 -44.05 -1.37 -2.35
N ASN A 62 -45.20 -2.03 -2.29
CA ASN A 62 -45.65 -3.04 -1.32
C ASN A 62 -45.16 -2.88 0.13
N GLY A 63 -45.91 -2.14 0.97
CA GLY A 63 -45.84 -2.25 2.43
C GLY A 63 -44.83 -1.38 3.17
N GLY A 64 -44.04 -0.52 2.50
CA GLY A 64 -43.04 0.35 3.14
C GLY A 64 -43.59 1.72 3.54
N ARG A 65 -43.17 2.25 4.71
CA ARG A 65 -43.49 3.60 5.18
C ARG A 65 -43.09 4.64 4.12
N GLN A 66 -44.08 5.43 3.66
CA GLN A 66 -43.87 6.56 2.75
C GLN A 66 -42.95 7.58 3.44
N ARG A 67 -41.76 7.83 2.88
CA ARG A 67 -40.88 8.93 3.29
C ARG A 67 -41.11 10.15 2.40
N MET A 68 -41.43 11.28 3.01
CA MET A 68 -41.45 12.58 2.35
C MET A 68 -39.98 12.98 2.05
N ARG A 69 -39.67 13.33 0.82
CA ARG A 69 -38.36 13.86 0.45
C ARG A 69 -38.52 15.32 0.01
N HIS A 70 -37.75 16.20 0.65
CA HIS A 70 -37.57 17.58 0.22
C HIS A 70 -36.62 17.60 -0.98
N TYR A 71 -37.04 18.25 -2.05
CA TYR A 71 -36.21 18.54 -3.23
C TYR A 71 -36.12 20.06 -3.35
N THR A 72 -34.93 20.59 -3.11
CA THR A 72 -34.64 22.00 -3.33
C THR A 72 -33.72 22.08 -4.53
N GLN A 73 -34.03 22.95 -5.48
CA GLN A 73 -33.14 23.33 -6.55
C GLN A 73 -32.77 24.80 -6.36
N ALA A 74 -31.48 25.08 -6.37
CA ALA A 74 -30.95 26.41 -6.22
C ALA A 74 -30.01 26.76 -7.37
N GLU A 75 -29.97 28.00 -7.74
CA GLU A 75 -28.97 28.55 -8.64
C GLU A 75 -27.81 29.11 -7.79
N ALA A 76 -26.58 28.71 -8.12
CA ALA A 76 -25.38 29.30 -7.56
C ALA A 76 -24.58 30.01 -8.64
N VAL A 77 -24.28 31.29 -8.42
CA VAL A 77 -23.43 32.12 -9.27
C VAL A 77 -22.04 32.12 -8.68
N ILE A 78 -21.03 31.72 -9.47
CA ILE A 78 -19.66 31.54 -9.05
C ILE A 78 -18.77 32.53 -9.78
N SER A 79 -17.99 33.30 -9.04
CA SER A 79 -16.91 34.14 -9.57
C SER A 79 -15.63 33.33 -9.65
N LEU A 80 -15.09 33.18 -10.85
CA LEU A 80 -13.89 32.36 -11.10
C LEU A 80 -12.62 33.21 -10.95
N THR A 81 -11.64 32.65 -10.26
CA THR A 81 -10.25 33.14 -10.20
C THR A 81 -9.33 32.34 -11.13
N GLU A 82 -9.73 31.12 -11.45
CA GLU A 82 -9.02 30.20 -12.33
C GLU A 82 -9.99 29.62 -13.37
N PRO A 83 -9.52 29.19 -14.55
CA PRO A 83 -10.39 28.67 -15.59
C PRO A 83 -10.99 27.32 -15.19
N VAL A 84 -12.20 27.04 -15.64
CA VAL A 84 -12.87 25.74 -15.57
C VAL A 84 -13.22 25.25 -16.97
N GLU A 85 -13.30 23.94 -17.14
CA GLU A 85 -13.61 23.28 -18.40
C GLU A 85 -14.95 22.54 -18.29
N LYS A 86 -15.63 22.41 -19.43
CA LYS A 86 -16.88 21.66 -19.49
C LYS A 86 -16.71 20.23 -18.98
N GLY A 87 -17.57 19.81 -18.07
CA GLY A 87 -17.55 18.49 -17.45
C GLY A 87 -16.71 18.39 -16.18
N ASP A 88 -15.92 19.42 -15.84
CA ASP A 88 -15.22 19.46 -14.55
C ASP A 88 -16.22 19.28 -13.40
N LEU A 89 -15.83 18.49 -12.41
CA LEU A 89 -16.62 18.35 -11.18
C LEU A 89 -16.17 19.38 -10.17
N LEU A 90 -17.07 20.32 -9.88
CA LEU A 90 -16.86 21.41 -8.93
C LEU A 90 -17.41 21.00 -7.57
N GLU A 91 -16.63 21.18 -6.53
CA GLU A 91 -17.07 21.12 -5.14
C GLU A 91 -17.36 22.52 -4.64
N LEU A 92 -18.59 22.77 -4.18
CA LEU A 92 -19.00 23.99 -3.51
C LEU A 92 -19.03 23.71 -2.01
N ARG A 93 -18.17 24.40 -1.26
CA ARG A 93 -17.98 24.16 0.17
C ARG A 93 -18.50 25.35 0.98
N PRO A 94 -19.64 25.15 1.69
CA PRO A 94 -20.25 26.22 2.49
C PRO A 94 -19.28 26.76 3.55
N VAL A 95 -19.26 28.09 3.69
CA VAL A 95 -18.40 28.80 4.64
C VAL A 95 -18.89 28.64 6.08
N ASP A 96 -20.19 28.47 6.28
CA ASP A 96 -20.84 28.27 7.58
C ASP A 96 -20.76 26.83 8.11
N ASP A 97 -20.78 25.84 7.22
CA ASP A 97 -20.57 24.42 7.55
C ASP A 97 -19.83 23.69 6.42
N PRO A 98 -18.50 23.65 6.45
CA PRO A 98 -17.71 22.99 5.42
C PRO A 98 -17.95 21.48 5.26
N SER A 99 -18.58 20.82 6.24
CA SER A 99 -18.93 19.39 6.14
C SER A 99 -20.08 19.13 5.16
N GLN A 100 -20.89 20.16 4.91
CA GLN A 100 -22.07 20.13 4.05
C GLN A 100 -21.74 20.54 2.61
N PHE A 101 -20.69 20.01 2.03
CA PHE A 101 -20.34 20.35 0.64
C PHE A 101 -21.33 19.78 -0.39
N LEU A 102 -21.34 20.38 -1.57
CA LEU A 102 -22.12 19.96 -2.73
C LEU A 102 -21.18 19.78 -3.92
N THR A 103 -21.58 18.95 -4.87
CA THR A 103 -20.86 18.82 -6.14
C THR A 103 -21.78 19.16 -7.30
N VAL A 104 -21.25 19.89 -8.27
CA VAL A 104 -21.93 20.25 -9.52
C VAL A 104 -20.96 20.09 -10.69
N HIS A 105 -21.49 19.89 -11.90
CA HIS A 105 -20.66 19.89 -13.11
C HIS A 105 -20.63 21.27 -13.76
N ALA A 106 -19.47 21.66 -14.27
CA ALA A 106 -19.37 22.83 -15.15
C ALA A 106 -20.01 22.48 -16.51
N GLU A 107 -20.96 23.30 -16.95
CA GLU A 107 -21.73 23.06 -18.18
C GLU A 107 -21.01 23.56 -19.44
N ALA A 108 -20.04 24.47 -19.28
CA ALA A 108 -19.28 25.07 -20.36
C ALA A 108 -17.88 25.47 -19.87
N ASP A 109 -16.98 25.70 -20.83
CA ASP A 109 -15.66 26.28 -20.57
C ASP A 109 -15.83 27.75 -20.15
N ALA A 110 -15.06 28.17 -19.15
CA ALA A 110 -15.03 29.55 -18.70
C ALA A 110 -13.60 29.96 -18.25
N PRO A 111 -13.11 31.13 -18.70
CA PRO A 111 -11.79 31.62 -18.33
C PRO A 111 -11.76 32.18 -16.89
N ALA A 112 -10.56 32.36 -16.36
CA ALA A 112 -10.35 33.10 -15.13
C ALA A 112 -10.95 34.52 -15.23
N GLY A 113 -11.56 35.01 -14.14
CA GLY A 113 -12.28 36.30 -14.09
C GLY A 113 -13.73 36.25 -14.61
N ALA A 114 -14.15 35.12 -15.19
CA ALA A 114 -15.54 34.94 -15.62
C ALA A 114 -16.48 34.64 -14.44
N THR A 115 -17.75 34.76 -14.71
CA THR A 115 -18.81 34.30 -13.80
C THR A 115 -19.60 33.19 -14.47
N ILE A 116 -19.79 32.08 -13.75
CA ILE A 116 -20.60 30.94 -14.21
C ILE A 116 -21.79 30.73 -13.29
N THR A 117 -22.83 30.09 -13.83
CA THR A 117 -24.02 29.71 -13.07
C THR A 117 -24.14 28.19 -13.07
N CYS A 118 -24.37 27.60 -11.89
CA CYS A 118 -24.58 26.18 -11.73
C CYS A 118 -25.85 25.90 -10.96
N LEU A 119 -26.48 24.74 -11.25
CA LEU A 119 -27.62 24.24 -10.49
C LEU A 119 -27.16 23.38 -9.34
N ALA A 120 -27.52 23.73 -8.12
CA ALA A 120 -27.17 23.05 -6.89
C ALA A 120 -28.41 22.44 -6.22
N ALA A 121 -28.24 21.37 -5.46
CA ALA A 121 -29.32 20.68 -4.74
C ALA A 121 -29.87 21.50 -3.55
N ARG A 122 -29.24 22.61 -3.20
CA ARG A 122 -29.65 23.57 -2.16
C ARG A 122 -28.88 24.87 -2.31
N PRO A 123 -29.36 25.99 -1.68
CA PRO A 123 -28.59 27.23 -1.64
C PRO A 123 -27.23 27.03 -0.97
N VAL A 124 -26.24 27.77 -1.46
CA VAL A 124 -24.88 27.77 -0.94
C VAL A 124 -24.54 29.18 -0.47
N PRO A 125 -24.04 29.39 0.75
CA PRO A 125 -23.72 30.74 1.26
C PRO A 125 -22.73 31.49 0.37
N VAL A 126 -22.91 32.81 0.29
CA VAL A 126 -21.98 33.71 -0.42
C VAL A 126 -20.60 33.63 0.24
N GLY A 127 -19.54 33.61 -0.56
CA GLY A 127 -18.16 33.47 -0.10
C GLY A 127 -17.72 31.99 0.09
N SER A 128 -18.62 31.03 -0.14
CA SER A 128 -18.25 29.61 -0.13
C SER A 128 -17.21 29.29 -1.19
N ILE A 129 -16.22 28.47 -0.84
CA ILE A 129 -15.10 28.10 -1.72
C ILE A 129 -15.57 27.13 -2.80
N VAL A 130 -15.10 27.33 -4.01
CA VAL A 130 -15.35 26.46 -5.16
C VAL A 130 -14.02 25.87 -5.63
N SER A 131 -13.95 24.53 -5.71
CA SER A 131 -12.75 23.79 -6.15
C SER A 131 -13.09 22.81 -7.27
N VAL A 132 -12.22 22.68 -8.27
CA VAL A 132 -12.24 21.55 -9.22
C VAL A 132 -11.63 20.33 -8.53
N ILE A 133 -12.45 19.34 -8.23
CA ILE A 133 -12.01 18.09 -7.57
C ILE A 133 -11.82 16.94 -8.56
N ARG A 134 -12.25 17.10 -9.80
CA ARG A 134 -12.05 16.17 -10.91
C ARG A 134 -12.10 16.91 -12.24
N SER A 135 -11.01 16.89 -12.99
CA SER A 135 -10.94 17.49 -14.32
C SER A 135 -11.32 16.47 -15.40
N GLN A 136 -12.32 16.79 -16.20
CA GLN A 136 -12.76 15.93 -17.29
C GLN A 136 -11.66 15.83 -18.37
N ASN A 137 -11.01 16.94 -18.70
CA ASN A 137 -9.92 16.95 -19.68
C ASN A 137 -8.72 16.08 -19.24
N ALA A 138 -8.39 16.08 -17.94
CA ALA A 138 -7.33 15.21 -17.41
C ALA A 138 -7.70 13.72 -17.54
N ILE A 139 -8.97 13.36 -17.29
CA ILE A 139 -9.47 12.00 -17.46
C ILE A 139 -9.41 11.57 -18.93
N ASP A 140 -9.90 12.44 -19.83
CA ASP A 140 -9.91 12.17 -21.27
C ASP A 140 -8.49 12.05 -21.84
N ALA A 141 -7.57 12.90 -21.36
CA ALA A 141 -6.15 12.82 -21.72
C ALA A 141 -5.51 11.51 -21.24
N ALA A 142 -5.79 11.09 -20.00
CA ALA A 142 -5.33 9.82 -19.46
C ALA A 142 -5.91 8.62 -20.23
N ALA A 143 -7.22 8.67 -20.54
CA ALA A 143 -7.87 7.63 -21.33
C ALA A 143 -7.25 7.50 -22.73
N ARG A 144 -6.98 8.65 -23.40
CA ARG A 144 -6.28 8.64 -24.70
C ARG A 144 -4.86 8.06 -24.57
N ALA A 145 -4.13 8.42 -23.53
CA ALA A 145 -2.78 7.93 -23.30
C ALA A 145 -2.73 6.43 -22.94
N ALA A 146 -3.81 5.91 -22.36
CA ALA A 146 -3.94 4.50 -21.97
C ALA A 146 -4.58 3.63 -23.06
N ALA A 147 -5.07 4.24 -24.17
CA ALA A 147 -5.70 3.47 -25.25
C ALA A 147 -4.71 2.49 -25.87
N ALA A 148 -5.19 1.28 -26.18
CA ALA A 148 -4.34 0.18 -26.65
C ALA A 148 -3.68 0.42 -28.02
N ASP A 149 -4.20 1.38 -28.80
CA ASP A 149 -3.71 1.78 -30.10
C ASP A 149 -2.62 2.88 -30.03
N VAL A 150 -2.39 3.47 -28.85
CA VAL A 150 -1.31 4.44 -28.65
C VAL A 150 0.03 3.71 -28.58
N SER A 151 0.64 3.53 -29.73
CA SER A 151 1.99 3.00 -29.86
C SER A 151 3.01 4.15 -29.65
N ARG A 152 3.84 4.05 -28.64
CA ARG A 152 5.02 4.92 -28.49
C ARG A 152 6.15 4.37 -29.39
N ARG A 153 6.27 4.91 -30.58
CA ARG A 153 7.33 4.54 -31.50
C ARG A 153 8.58 5.36 -31.24
N ARG A 154 9.73 4.71 -31.32
CA ARG A 154 11.02 5.38 -31.17
C ARG A 154 11.41 6.03 -32.49
N PRO A 155 11.78 7.32 -32.50
CA PRO A 155 12.21 7.99 -33.74
C PRO A 155 13.55 7.43 -34.23
N VAL A 156 13.61 7.13 -35.55
CA VAL A 156 14.82 6.62 -36.21
C VAL A 156 15.12 7.41 -37.48
N THR A 157 16.40 7.59 -37.77
CA THR A 157 16.89 8.03 -39.06
C THR A 157 17.14 6.81 -39.95
N VAL A 158 16.85 6.94 -41.25
CA VAL A 158 16.91 5.84 -42.22
C VAL A 158 17.87 6.24 -43.32
N ARG A 159 18.92 5.44 -43.55
CA ARG A 159 19.79 5.57 -44.73
C ARG A 159 19.60 4.37 -45.64
N VAL A 160 19.39 4.63 -46.92
CA VAL A 160 19.20 3.60 -47.96
C VAL A 160 20.30 3.73 -49.01
N VAL A 161 20.99 2.64 -49.32
CA VAL A 161 22.01 2.60 -50.37
C VAL A 161 21.58 1.59 -51.42
N ALA A 162 21.45 2.08 -52.69
CA ALA A 162 21.03 1.31 -53.83
C ALA A 162 21.93 1.62 -55.03
N ARG A 163 23.11 0.97 -55.13
CA ARG A 163 24.08 1.15 -56.22
C ARG A 163 24.09 -0.06 -57.13
N LEU A 164 24.15 0.17 -58.46
CA LEU A 164 24.15 -0.92 -59.43
C LEU A 164 25.34 -1.88 -59.21
N GLY A 165 25.03 -3.19 -59.20
CA GLY A 165 26.04 -4.22 -58.97
C GLY A 165 26.47 -4.40 -57.49
N GLN A 166 25.91 -3.64 -56.57
CA GLN A 166 26.19 -3.74 -55.12
C GLN A 166 24.98 -4.26 -54.35
N PRO A 167 25.17 -4.82 -53.13
CA PRO A 167 24.06 -5.20 -52.26
C PRO A 167 23.19 -4.00 -51.91
N PHE A 168 21.87 -4.18 -51.94
CA PHE A 168 20.93 -3.22 -51.40
C PHE A 168 21.05 -3.18 -49.89
N ARG A 169 21.22 -1.98 -49.33
CA ARG A 169 21.48 -1.80 -47.89
C ARG A 169 20.52 -0.80 -47.27
N VAL A 170 20.04 -1.12 -46.06
CA VAL A 170 19.22 -0.26 -45.20
C VAL A 170 19.93 -0.12 -43.87
N GLU A 171 20.18 1.10 -43.43
CA GLU A 171 20.72 1.45 -42.14
C GLU A 171 19.65 2.20 -41.34
N LEU A 172 19.49 1.84 -40.08
CA LEU A 172 18.60 2.49 -39.11
C LEU A 172 19.43 2.95 -37.94
N ALA A 173 19.23 4.19 -37.49
CA ALA A 173 19.85 4.69 -36.28
C ALA A 173 18.81 5.39 -35.42
N CYS A 174 18.84 5.17 -34.11
CA CYS A 174 17.99 5.91 -33.18
C CYS A 174 18.34 7.40 -33.23
N ALA A 175 17.35 8.27 -33.27
CA ALA A 175 17.54 9.71 -33.35
C ALA A 175 18.34 10.30 -32.16
N ASP A 176 18.33 9.62 -31.02
CA ASP A 176 19.10 9.94 -29.80
C ASP A 176 20.51 9.35 -29.79
N GLY A 177 20.90 8.59 -30.85
CA GLY A 177 22.22 7.99 -30.99
C GLY A 177 22.50 6.75 -30.14
N GLU A 178 21.49 6.20 -29.42
CA GLU A 178 21.69 5.06 -28.52
C GLU A 178 22.10 3.77 -29.24
N ALA A 179 21.55 3.53 -30.44
CA ALA A 179 21.87 2.34 -31.22
C ALA A 179 21.70 2.60 -32.72
N ALA A 180 22.47 1.87 -33.52
CA ALA A 180 22.33 1.80 -34.96
C ALA A 180 22.53 0.36 -35.44
N ALA A 181 21.87 0.00 -36.54
CA ALA A 181 22.02 -1.30 -37.19
C ALA A 181 21.82 -1.17 -38.70
N ALA A 182 22.38 -2.11 -39.45
CA ALA A 182 22.25 -2.19 -40.89
C ALA A 182 21.92 -3.62 -41.34
N ALA A 183 21.24 -3.73 -42.46
CA ALA A 183 21.07 -4.99 -43.16
C ALA A 183 21.33 -4.83 -44.65
N GLU A 184 21.92 -5.87 -45.23
CA GLU A 184 22.19 -5.98 -46.65
C GLU A 184 21.41 -7.15 -47.25
N GLY A 185 21.09 -7.07 -48.54
CA GLY A 185 20.32 -8.11 -49.18
C GLY A 185 20.75 -8.37 -50.62
N PHE A 186 19.78 -8.42 -51.51
CA PHE A 186 19.98 -8.71 -52.92
C PHE A 186 20.89 -7.68 -53.60
N VAL A 187 21.58 -8.09 -54.68
CA VAL A 187 22.36 -7.19 -55.53
C VAL A 187 21.41 -6.37 -56.42
N VAL A 188 21.64 -5.05 -56.43
CA VAL A 188 20.84 -4.12 -57.24
C VAL A 188 21.18 -4.28 -58.72
N GLU A 189 20.18 -4.57 -59.55
CA GLU A 189 20.31 -4.73 -61.00
C GLU A 189 19.73 -3.51 -61.73
N ALA A 190 20.10 -3.36 -63.02
CA ALA A 190 19.46 -2.39 -63.89
C ALA A 190 17.97 -2.75 -64.12
N ALA A 191 17.11 -1.75 -64.18
CA ALA A 191 15.69 -1.94 -64.43
C ALA A 191 15.39 -2.52 -65.79
N ARG A 192 14.58 -3.58 -65.84
CA ARG A 192 14.15 -4.20 -67.12
C ARG A 192 12.93 -3.51 -67.72
N THR A 193 12.18 -2.79 -66.92
CA THR A 193 10.96 -2.09 -67.33
C THR A 193 10.95 -0.67 -66.79
N ARG A 194 10.43 -0.45 -65.59
CA ARG A 194 10.39 0.87 -64.94
C ARG A 194 11.48 0.93 -63.86
N PRO A 195 12.38 1.95 -63.87
CA PRO A 195 13.28 2.19 -62.75
C PRO A 195 12.52 2.55 -61.49
N VAL A 196 13.06 2.16 -60.33
CA VAL A 196 12.57 2.57 -59.00
C VAL A 196 13.04 4.01 -58.76
N SER A 197 12.15 4.84 -58.24
CA SER A 197 12.47 6.20 -57.85
C SER A 197 12.91 6.29 -56.37
N GLN A 198 13.49 7.42 -56.01
CA GLN A 198 13.87 7.71 -54.62
C GLN A 198 12.62 7.74 -53.72
N GLU A 199 11.51 8.31 -54.22
CA GLU A 199 10.23 8.39 -53.52
C GLU A 199 9.65 6.98 -53.28
N ASP A 200 9.76 6.08 -54.27
CA ASP A 200 9.36 4.68 -54.13
C ASP A 200 10.12 4.02 -52.96
N LEU A 201 11.44 4.26 -52.84
CA LEU A 201 12.24 3.71 -51.74
C LEU A 201 11.87 4.30 -50.38
N VAL A 202 11.70 5.61 -50.30
CA VAL A 202 11.24 6.27 -49.07
C VAL A 202 9.90 5.71 -48.61
N GLU A 203 8.95 5.55 -49.54
CA GLU A 203 7.64 4.98 -49.22
C GLU A 203 7.74 3.53 -48.73
N HIS A 204 8.47 2.67 -49.47
CA HIS A 204 8.49 1.24 -49.16
C HIS A 204 9.40 0.87 -47.98
N VAL A 205 10.50 1.60 -47.76
CA VAL A 205 11.36 1.41 -46.59
C VAL A 205 10.71 2.07 -45.35
N GLY A 206 10.03 3.21 -45.50
CA GLY A 206 9.40 3.95 -44.44
C GLY A 206 8.18 3.25 -43.83
N ARG A 207 7.56 2.29 -44.52
CA ARG A 207 6.43 1.51 -44.01
C ARG A 207 6.87 0.51 -42.93
N MET A 208 7.23 0.99 -41.74
CA MET A 208 7.70 0.13 -40.62
C MET A 208 6.57 -0.67 -39.91
N GLY A 209 5.33 -0.61 -40.44
CA GLY A 209 4.21 -1.40 -39.96
C GLY A 209 3.84 -1.12 -38.49
N GLY A 210 3.47 -2.16 -37.74
CA GLY A 210 3.23 -2.12 -36.29
C GLY A 210 4.50 -2.19 -35.44
N GLY A 211 5.70 -1.99 -36.04
CA GLY A 211 6.97 -2.06 -35.33
C GLY A 211 7.21 -0.91 -34.34
N PRO A 212 8.26 -1.02 -33.50
CA PRO A 212 8.54 -0.07 -32.44
C PRO A 212 9.17 1.25 -32.91
N PHE A 213 9.41 1.43 -34.22
CA PHE A 213 10.14 2.57 -34.77
C PHE A 213 9.27 3.46 -35.64
N GLU A 214 9.59 4.75 -35.65
CA GLU A 214 9.00 5.77 -36.51
C GLU A 214 10.12 6.50 -37.28
N PRO A 215 10.16 6.42 -38.63
CA PRO A 215 11.16 7.11 -39.40
C PRO A 215 10.92 8.62 -39.38
N VAL A 216 11.93 9.40 -38.99
CA VAL A 216 11.87 10.86 -38.91
C VAL A 216 12.69 11.56 -40.00
N SER A 217 13.65 10.87 -40.60
CA SER A 217 14.43 11.38 -41.75
C SER A 217 14.93 10.25 -42.62
N PHE A 218 15.16 10.58 -43.92
CA PHE A 218 15.71 9.67 -44.91
C PHE A 218 16.92 10.30 -45.58
N ASP A 219 17.97 9.48 -45.77
CA ASP A 219 19.10 9.72 -46.60
C ASP A 219 19.17 8.60 -47.65
N VAL A 220 18.98 8.91 -48.92
CA VAL A 220 18.89 7.92 -49.98
C VAL A 220 20.00 8.14 -51.00
N GLU A 221 20.97 7.22 -51.08
CA GLU A 221 21.99 7.14 -52.08
C GLU A 221 21.59 6.10 -53.14
N MET A 222 21.27 6.54 -54.35
CA MET A 222 20.79 5.65 -55.40
C MET A 222 21.38 6.02 -56.77
N ASP A 223 21.82 5.01 -57.55
CA ASP A 223 22.19 5.19 -58.94
C ASP A 223 20.94 5.29 -59.83
N GLU A 224 21.07 6.01 -60.93
CA GLU A 224 20.02 6.08 -61.94
C GLU A 224 19.77 4.72 -62.61
N GLY A 225 18.51 4.41 -62.89
CA GLY A 225 18.15 3.19 -63.62
C GLY A 225 18.09 1.92 -62.78
N CYS A 226 18.14 1.99 -61.44
CA CYS A 226 18.03 0.83 -60.57
C CYS A 226 16.66 0.14 -60.70
N GLY A 227 16.68 -1.20 -60.76
CA GLY A 227 15.51 -2.07 -60.74
C GLY A 227 15.54 -3.02 -59.53
N MET A 228 14.46 -3.07 -58.79
CA MET A 228 14.35 -3.97 -57.62
C MET A 228 12.90 -4.33 -57.30
N GLY A 229 12.72 -5.52 -56.80
CA GLY A 229 11.41 -5.97 -56.34
C GLY A 229 11.12 -5.51 -54.93
N PHE A 230 10.01 -4.81 -54.68
CA PHE A 230 9.66 -4.30 -53.35
C PHE A 230 9.52 -5.38 -52.28
N SER A 231 9.16 -6.63 -52.64
CA SER A 231 9.18 -7.75 -51.69
C SER A 231 10.57 -8.02 -51.11
N ALA A 232 11.63 -7.87 -51.94
CA ALA A 232 13.02 -8.02 -51.48
C ALA A 232 13.46 -6.80 -50.65
N VAL A 233 13.07 -5.58 -51.04
CA VAL A 233 13.27 -4.35 -50.23
C VAL A 233 12.64 -4.49 -48.83
N HIS A 234 11.42 -4.99 -48.76
CA HIS A 234 10.72 -5.21 -47.46
C HIS A 234 11.44 -6.22 -46.56
N LYS A 235 12.08 -7.27 -47.15
CA LYS A 235 12.87 -8.24 -46.37
C LYS A 235 14.11 -7.59 -45.73
N VAL A 236 14.84 -6.80 -46.51
CA VAL A 236 16.05 -6.10 -46.00
C VAL A 236 15.66 -5.08 -44.91
N ARG A 237 14.59 -4.33 -45.15
CA ARG A 237 14.03 -3.44 -44.11
C ARG A 237 13.69 -4.19 -42.82
N ALA A 238 12.98 -5.32 -42.92
CA ALA A 238 12.60 -6.12 -41.75
C ALA A 238 13.82 -6.67 -41.00
N GLN A 239 14.89 -7.06 -41.74
CA GLN A 239 16.16 -7.46 -41.13
C GLN A 239 16.81 -6.30 -40.39
N ALA A 240 16.90 -5.09 -41.00
CA ALA A 240 17.44 -3.92 -40.35
C ALA A 240 16.68 -3.54 -39.07
N VAL A 241 15.34 -3.61 -39.10
CA VAL A 241 14.49 -3.39 -37.93
C VAL A 241 14.79 -4.40 -36.81
N ASN A 242 14.89 -5.70 -37.16
CA ASN A 242 15.19 -6.74 -36.16
C ASN A 242 16.58 -6.55 -35.55
N SER A 243 17.59 -6.28 -36.40
CA SER A 243 18.96 -6.02 -35.93
C SER A 243 19.04 -4.79 -35.02
N LEU A 244 18.27 -3.73 -35.29
CA LEU A 244 18.20 -2.57 -34.39
C LEU A 244 17.53 -2.92 -33.06
N VAL A 245 16.46 -3.73 -33.07
CA VAL A 245 15.83 -4.23 -31.84
C VAL A 245 16.83 -5.05 -31.03
N GLU A 246 17.56 -5.97 -31.68
CA GLU A 246 18.60 -6.78 -31.04
C GLU A 246 19.71 -5.91 -30.42
N ALA A 247 20.19 -4.90 -31.15
CA ALA A 247 21.20 -3.97 -30.66
C ALA A 247 20.71 -3.18 -29.43
N LEU A 248 19.46 -2.74 -29.42
CA LEU A 248 18.87 -2.05 -28.30
C LEU A 248 18.64 -2.96 -27.07
N LEU A 249 18.34 -4.23 -27.29
CA LEU A 249 18.10 -5.20 -26.24
C LEU A 249 19.39 -5.86 -25.71
N ALA A 250 20.48 -5.83 -26.47
CA ALA A 250 21.75 -6.46 -26.10
C ALA A 250 22.25 -6.06 -24.69
N PRO A 251 22.22 -4.79 -24.26
CA PRO A 251 22.63 -4.40 -22.91
C PRO A 251 21.75 -4.99 -21.78
N TYR A 252 20.56 -5.47 -22.14
CA TYR A 252 19.58 -6.05 -21.20
C TYR A 252 19.55 -7.57 -21.28
N GLY A 253 20.27 -8.18 -22.24
CA GLY A 253 20.27 -9.62 -22.47
C GLY A 253 20.71 -10.46 -21.24
N GLU A 254 21.65 -9.93 -20.45
CA GLU A 254 22.07 -10.52 -19.18
C GLU A 254 21.06 -10.28 -18.04
N ARG A 255 20.15 -9.33 -18.22
CA ARG A 255 19.05 -9.04 -17.30
C ARG A 255 17.78 -9.82 -17.64
N GLN A 256 17.83 -10.87 -18.41
CA GLN A 256 16.73 -11.81 -18.42
C GLN A 256 16.53 -12.21 -16.97
N ALA A 257 15.62 -11.47 -16.29
CA ALA A 257 14.95 -12.06 -15.16
C ALA A 257 14.58 -13.44 -15.65
N ALA A 258 15.21 -14.44 -15.06
CA ALA A 258 14.86 -15.78 -15.40
C ALA A 258 13.33 -15.80 -15.36
N THR A 259 12.70 -15.97 -16.51
CA THR A 259 11.39 -16.56 -16.60
C THR A 259 11.57 -18.01 -16.16
N ALA A 260 12.18 -18.16 -14.98
CA ALA A 260 12.22 -19.44 -14.32
C ALA A 260 10.75 -19.78 -14.11
N PRO A 261 10.28 -20.87 -14.66
CA PRO A 261 8.93 -21.34 -14.35
C PRO A 261 8.78 -21.28 -12.83
N VAL A 262 7.63 -20.83 -12.36
CA VAL A 262 7.35 -20.80 -10.91
C VAL A 262 7.80 -22.16 -10.36
N PRO A 263 8.76 -22.20 -9.43
CA PRO A 263 9.31 -23.48 -8.99
C PRO A 263 8.17 -24.38 -8.52
N SER A 264 8.21 -25.65 -8.91
CA SER A 264 7.28 -26.64 -8.35
C SER A 264 7.39 -26.65 -6.83
N GLU A 265 6.35 -27.07 -6.12
CA GLU A 265 6.41 -27.15 -4.64
C GLU A 265 7.56 -28.04 -4.18
N GLN A 266 7.84 -29.12 -4.91
CA GLN A 266 8.99 -29.98 -4.64
C GLN A 266 10.32 -29.19 -4.72
N LEU A 267 10.53 -28.39 -5.76
CA LEU A 267 11.75 -27.58 -5.91
C LEU A 267 11.83 -26.48 -4.85
N ARG A 268 10.71 -25.94 -4.40
CA ARG A 268 10.68 -24.98 -3.28
C ARG A 268 11.08 -25.67 -1.98
N GLU A 269 10.62 -26.90 -1.74
CA GLU A 269 10.97 -27.68 -0.55
C GLU A 269 12.45 -28.04 -0.55
N GLU A 270 12.99 -28.52 -1.68
CA GLU A 270 14.42 -28.80 -1.82
C GLU A 270 15.29 -27.55 -1.54
N ARG A 271 14.84 -26.38 -2.00
CA ARG A 271 15.54 -25.12 -1.72
C ARG A 271 15.43 -24.71 -0.25
N ARG A 272 14.27 -24.87 0.37
CA ARG A 272 14.11 -24.62 1.82
C ARG A 272 15.02 -25.52 2.63
N GLU A 273 15.07 -26.79 2.27
CA GLU A 273 15.95 -27.76 2.93
C GLU A 273 17.43 -27.37 2.79
N ALA A 274 17.87 -26.98 1.60
CA ALA A 274 19.25 -26.53 1.39
C ALA A 274 19.58 -25.29 2.25
N VAL A 275 18.69 -24.29 2.31
CA VAL A 275 18.86 -23.11 3.18
C VAL A 275 18.88 -23.50 4.65
N ARG A 276 18.02 -24.41 5.07
CA ARG A 276 17.95 -24.90 6.45
C ARG A 276 19.26 -25.53 6.89
N VAL A 277 19.81 -26.43 6.06
CA VAL A 277 21.09 -27.09 6.32
C VAL A 277 22.25 -26.09 6.35
N GLU A 278 22.32 -25.17 5.37
CA GLU A 278 23.35 -24.14 5.30
C GLU A 278 23.33 -23.21 6.51
N ALA A 279 22.14 -22.79 6.95
CA ALA A 279 21.95 -21.93 8.10
C ALA A 279 22.06 -22.67 9.46
N GLY A 280 22.16 -24.00 9.47
CA GLY A 280 22.19 -24.80 10.69
C GLY A 280 20.89 -24.77 11.50
N VAL A 281 19.75 -24.51 10.85
CA VAL A 281 18.43 -24.51 11.48
C VAL A 281 17.97 -25.97 11.63
N PRO A 282 17.59 -26.45 12.84
CA PRO A 282 17.12 -27.82 13.02
C PRO A 282 15.81 -28.10 12.29
N ALA A 283 15.48 -29.33 12.01
CA ALA A 283 14.15 -29.69 11.57
C ALA A 283 13.14 -29.54 12.72
N ALA A 284 11.88 -29.29 12.39
CA ALA A 284 10.83 -29.14 13.41
C ALA A 284 10.72 -30.38 14.32
N ASP A 285 10.92 -31.58 13.75
CA ASP A 285 10.87 -32.87 14.47
C ASP A 285 12.09 -33.12 15.39
N ASP A 286 13.18 -32.38 15.18
CA ASP A 286 14.42 -32.51 15.95
C ASP A 286 14.46 -31.60 17.20
N VAL A 287 13.41 -30.80 17.42
CA VAL A 287 13.34 -29.83 18.52
C VAL A 287 12.45 -30.37 19.65
N GLU A 288 12.93 -30.28 20.88
CA GLU A 288 12.08 -30.61 22.03
C GLU A 288 10.86 -29.68 22.09
N PRO A 289 9.64 -30.23 22.18
CA PRO A 289 8.42 -29.43 22.21
C PRO A 289 8.34 -28.62 23.49
N VAL A 290 8.16 -27.30 23.32
CA VAL A 290 7.87 -26.39 24.43
C VAL A 290 6.42 -26.59 24.88
N GLU A 291 6.18 -26.60 26.19
CA GLU A 291 4.82 -26.68 26.73
C GLU A 291 3.98 -25.44 26.35
N PRO A 292 2.72 -25.63 25.90
CA PRO A 292 1.86 -24.51 25.59
C PRO A 292 1.54 -23.72 26.85
N CYS A 293 1.61 -22.38 26.76
CA CYS A 293 1.27 -21.48 27.85
C CYS A 293 0.44 -20.27 27.39
N ALA A 294 -0.31 -19.71 28.34
CA ALA A 294 -0.96 -18.42 28.16
C ALA A 294 0.07 -17.30 28.26
N CYS A 295 -0.01 -16.34 27.36
CA CYS A 295 0.79 -15.14 27.37
C CYS A 295 -0.09 -13.91 27.51
N ALA A 296 0.44 -12.82 28.07
CA ALA A 296 -0.29 -11.57 28.22
C ALA A 296 0.55 -10.37 27.75
N LEU A 297 -0.02 -9.50 26.94
CA LEU A 297 0.52 -8.18 26.65
C LEU A 297 -0.24 -7.15 27.47
N VAL A 298 0.44 -6.42 28.33
CA VAL A 298 -0.14 -5.49 29.30
C VAL A 298 0.46 -4.09 29.20
N ALA A 299 -0.20 -3.09 29.81
CA ALA A 299 0.21 -1.69 29.71
C ALA A 299 0.57 -1.05 31.07
N ASP A 300 0.43 -1.78 32.16
CA ASP A 300 0.78 -1.30 33.50
C ASP A 300 1.21 -2.44 34.44
N PRO A 301 1.96 -2.13 35.52
CA PRO A 301 2.50 -3.13 36.44
C PRO A 301 1.42 -3.93 37.20
N GLU A 302 0.24 -3.35 37.48
CA GLU A 302 -0.82 -4.05 38.18
C GLU A 302 -1.43 -5.13 37.31
N CYS A 303 -1.63 -4.81 36.02
CA CYS A 303 -2.06 -5.81 35.02
C CYS A 303 -1.01 -6.91 34.82
N ALA A 304 0.29 -6.60 34.90
CA ALA A 304 1.36 -7.59 34.83
C ALA A 304 1.29 -8.57 36.02
N ARG A 305 1.14 -8.07 37.25
CA ARG A 305 0.95 -8.91 38.45
C ARG A 305 -0.32 -9.77 38.34
N ALA A 306 -1.43 -9.17 37.94
CA ALA A 306 -2.68 -9.89 37.72
C ALA A 306 -2.57 -11.00 36.66
N ALA A 307 -1.81 -10.78 35.59
CA ALA A 307 -1.57 -11.78 34.55
C ALA A 307 -0.72 -12.95 35.07
N LEU A 308 0.33 -12.67 35.82
CA LEU A 308 1.19 -13.70 36.45
C LEU A 308 0.38 -14.53 37.47
N GLU A 309 -0.38 -13.89 38.35
CA GLU A 309 -1.26 -14.55 39.32
C GLU A 309 -2.34 -15.42 38.65
N ALA A 310 -2.84 -15.00 37.48
CA ALA A 310 -3.80 -15.75 36.68
C ALA A 310 -3.18 -16.92 35.89
N GLY A 311 -1.85 -17.12 35.97
CA GLY A 311 -1.14 -18.24 35.36
C GLY A 311 -0.56 -17.97 33.98
N ALA A 312 -0.32 -16.71 33.61
CA ALA A 312 0.44 -16.39 32.42
C ALA A 312 1.89 -16.90 32.55
N GLY A 313 2.34 -17.72 31.62
CA GLY A 313 3.72 -18.19 31.56
C GLY A 313 4.69 -17.13 31.01
N ARG A 314 4.18 -16.13 30.30
CA ARG A 314 4.95 -15.03 29.71
C ARG A 314 4.13 -13.74 29.74
N VAL A 315 4.75 -12.66 30.19
CA VAL A 315 4.12 -11.33 30.23
C VAL A 315 4.99 -10.35 29.46
N TYR A 316 4.36 -9.55 28.62
CA TYR A 316 5.00 -8.57 27.76
C TYR A 316 4.47 -7.17 28.07
N ALA A 317 5.35 -6.17 27.94
CA ALA A 317 4.95 -4.77 27.98
C ALA A 317 5.80 -3.95 27.00
N THR A 318 5.24 -2.85 26.47
CA THR A 318 6.01 -1.97 25.60
C THR A 318 7.16 -1.33 26.37
N VAL A 319 8.27 -1.04 25.67
CA VAL A 319 9.42 -0.39 26.31
C VAL A 319 9.07 0.97 26.90
N ASP A 320 8.12 1.69 26.32
CA ASP A 320 7.63 2.96 26.82
C ASP A 320 6.81 2.81 28.11
N ASP A 321 6.11 1.71 28.28
CA ASP A 321 5.41 1.37 29.52
C ASP A 321 6.42 0.87 30.57
N LEU A 322 7.35 -0.01 30.18
CA LEU A 322 8.42 -0.55 31.05
C LEU A 322 9.34 0.54 31.63
N ALA A 323 9.59 1.59 30.89
CA ALA A 323 10.38 2.72 31.35
C ALA A 323 9.70 3.50 32.50
N ARG A 324 8.46 3.15 32.86
CA ARG A 324 7.64 3.82 33.86
C ARG A 324 7.02 2.82 34.84
N GLY A 325 7.23 3.07 36.11
CA GLY A 325 6.65 2.23 37.16
C GLY A 325 7.57 1.10 37.63
N ASP A 326 7.06 0.36 38.62
CA ASP A 326 7.72 -0.77 39.26
C ASP A 326 7.11 -2.08 38.71
N TRP A 327 7.80 -2.70 37.80
CA TRP A 327 7.36 -3.90 37.09
C TRP A 327 7.80 -5.17 37.82
N PRO A 328 7.00 -6.23 37.81
CA PRO A 328 7.45 -7.53 38.30
C PRO A 328 8.60 -8.06 37.43
N GLU A 329 9.47 -8.86 38.07
CA GLU A 329 10.58 -9.50 37.38
C GLU A 329 10.09 -10.42 36.24
N GLY A 330 10.87 -10.52 35.16
CA GLY A 330 10.58 -11.41 34.04
C GLY A 330 9.59 -10.88 33.00
N VAL A 331 9.13 -9.62 33.10
CA VAL A 331 8.33 -9.00 32.03
C VAL A 331 9.21 -8.73 30.83
N ILE A 332 8.79 -9.23 29.68
CA ILE A 332 9.57 -9.24 28.44
C ILE A 332 9.34 -7.93 27.67
N PRO A 333 10.40 -7.25 27.23
CA PRO A 333 10.29 -6.05 26.42
C PRO A 333 9.65 -6.33 25.06
N TRP A 334 8.62 -5.54 24.74
CA TRP A 334 7.93 -5.53 23.46
C TRP A 334 8.35 -4.26 22.73
N LEU A 335 9.33 -4.37 21.79
CA LEU A 335 9.89 -3.23 21.08
C LEU A 335 8.84 -2.56 20.20
N ASP A 336 9.07 -1.30 19.89
CA ASP A 336 8.15 -0.50 19.07
C ASP A 336 8.17 -0.97 17.61
N GLU A 337 7.03 -0.96 16.95
CA GLU A 337 6.93 -1.23 15.51
C GLU A 337 7.54 -0.12 14.65
N VAL A 338 7.73 1.07 15.20
CA VAL A 338 8.41 2.18 14.54
C VAL A 338 9.78 2.37 15.19
N CYS A 339 10.82 2.12 14.41
CA CYS A 339 12.22 2.32 14.82
C CYS A 339 12.91 3.18 13.76
N ARG A 340 13.19 4.43 14.10
CA ARG A 340 13.98 5.37 13.31
C ARG A 340 15.35 5.52 13.96
N GLU A 341 16.29 6.20 13.29
CA GLU A 341 17.61 6.52 13.83
C GLU A 341 17.55 7.09 15.26
N ALA A 342 16.62 8.01 15.50
CA ALA A 342 16.45 8.63 16.83
C ALA A 342 15.87 7.66 17.89
N ASP A 343 15.25 6.55 17.49
CA ASP A 343 14.64 5.59 18.41
C ASP A 343 15.66 4.59 18.97
N HIS A 344 16.80 4.38 18.31
CA HIS A 344 17.83 3.42 18.74
C HIS A 344 18.30 3.64 20.17
N ALA A 345 18.54 4.89 20.56
CA ALA A 345 18.94 5.23 21.94
C ALA A 345 17.91 4.77 22.99
N ARG A 346 16.63 4.69 22.63
CA ARG A 346 15.52 4.27 23.49
C ARG A 346 15.27 2.76 23.45
N LEU A 347 15.40 2.12 22.27
CA LEU A 347 15.06 0.73 22.04
C LEU A 347 16.23 -0.23 22.28
N ASP A 348 17.42 0.08 21.79
CA ASP A 348 18.58 -0.81 21.83
C ASP A 348 19.03 -1.26 23.24
N PRO A 349 18.89 -0.45 24.31
CA PRO A 349 19.23 -0.88 25.67
C PRO A 349 18.40 -2.06 26.21
N TRP A 350 17.25 -2.33 25.59
CA TRP A 350 16.38 -3.46 25.97
C TRP A 350 16.75 -4.77 25.28
N VAL A 351 17.64 -4.75 24.29
CA VAL A 351 18.19 -5.93 23.64
C VAL A 351 19.44 -6.39 24.40
N ARG A 352 19.28 -7.36 25.29
CA ARG A 352 20.32 -7.81 26.22
C ARG A 352 20.68 -9.28 26.03
N ALA A 353 21.96 -9.60 26.17
CA ALA A 353 22.46 -10.96 26.05
C ALA A 353 21.73 -11.93 26.98
N GLY A 354 21.27 -13.05 26.44
CA GLY A 354 20.58 -14.11 27.18
C GLY A 354 19.14 -13.78 27.59
N GLU A 355 18.66 -12.53 27.43
CA GLU A 355 17.30 -12.14 27.78
C GLU A 355 16.34 -12.21 26.57
N PRO A 356 15.06 -12.59 26.79
CA PRO A 356 14.06 -12.54 25.74
C PRO A 356 13.66 -11.11 25.40
N VAL A 357 13.43 -10.83 24.10
CA VAL A 357 12.96 -9.55 23.60
C VAL A 357 12.10 -9.74 22.37
N ALA A 358 10.91 -9.12 22.35
CA ALA A 358 10.01 -9.17 21.19
C ALA A 358 10.38 -8.06 20.21
N VAL A 359 10.93 -8.44 19.04
CA VAL A 359 11.47 -7.56 18.00
C VAL A 359 10.48 -7.34 16.85
N CYS A 360 10.49 -6.16 16.25
CA CYS A 360 9.48 -5.73 15.30
C CYS A 360 10.00 -5.44 13.89
N ASN A 361 11.30 -5.41 13.70
CA ASN A 361 11.96 -5.18 12.41
C ASN A 361 13.25 -6.00 12.29
N ILE A 362 13.76 -6.10 11.06
CA ILE A 362 14.93 -6.92 10.75
C ILE A 362 16.21 -6.38 11.41
N SER A 363 16.35 -5.06 11.55
CA SER A 363 17.53 -4.49 12.22
C SER A 363 17.57 -4.83 13.71
N GLU A 364 16.44 -4.88 14.40
CA GLU A 364 16.35 -5.33 15.79
C GLU A 364 16.65 -6.83 15.92
N LEU A 365 16.18 -7.65 14.95
CA LEU A 365 16.52 -9.08 14.91
C LEU A 365 18.04 -9.28 14.73
N ALA A 366 18.67 -8.54 13.81
CA ALA A 366 20.10 -8.58 13.60
C ALA A 366 20.88 -8.13 14.86
N LEU A 367 20.45 -7.03 15.50
CA LEU A 367 21.03 -6.55 16.76
C LEU A 367 20.91 -7.58 17.89
N ALA A 368 19.76 -8.26 17.98
CA ALA A 368 19.55 -9.31 18.97
C ALA A 368 20.46 -10.52 18.72
N ALA A 369 20.63 -10.92 17.48
CA ALA A 369 21.57 -11.99 17.10
C ALA A 369 23.02 -11.61 17.43
N GLU A 370 23.44 -10.39 17.12
CA GLU A 370 24.77 -9.86 17.44
C GLU A 370 25.04 -9.84 18.95
N ARG A 371 24.05 -9.41 19.73
CA ARG A 371 24.18 -9.34 21.20
C ARG A 371 23.93 -10.67 21.92
N GLY A 372 23.47 -11.68 21.24
CA GLY A 372 23.10 -12.97 21.85
C GLY A 372 21.81 -12.88 22.69
N ALA A 373 20.89 -11.99 22.36
CA ALA A 373 19.56 -11.92 22.96
C ALA A 373 18.61 -12.98 22.36
N ALA A 374 17.59 -13.39 23.11
CA ALA A 374 16.58 -14.34 22.62
C ALA A 374 15.45 -13.58 21.89
N ALA A 375 15.65 -13.31 20.59
CA ALA A 375 14.72 -12.56 19.79
C ALA A 375 13.43 -13.33 19.48
N GLU A 376 12.29 -12.72 19.75
CA GLU A 376 10.95 -13.19 19.39
C GLU A 376 10.39 -12.29 18.30
N VAL A 377 10.28 -12.81 17.07
CA VAL A 377 9.83 -12.05 15.90
C VAL A 377 8.35 -11.77 16.02
N ARG A 378 7.97 -10.47 15.97
CA ARG A 378 6.57 -10.02 16.07
C ARG A 378 5.86 -10.00 14.71
N PRO A 379 4.50 -9.99 14.67
CA PRO A 379 3.71 -9.99 13.43
C PRO A 379 3.95 -8.82 12.47
N CYS A 380 4.59 -7.73 12.93
CA CYS A 380 5.00 -6.61 12.06
C CYS A 380 6.05 -7.03 11.01
N ILE A 381 6.81 -8.10 11.28
CA ILE A 381 7.59 -8.80 10.28
C ILE A 381 6.67 -9.87 9.69
N PRO A 382 6.26 -9.76 8.41
CA PRO A 382 5.21 -10.62 7.86
C PRO A 382 5.71 -12.03 7.58
N VAL A 383 5.45 -12.95 8.51
CA VAL A 383 5.74 -14.38 8.36
C VAL A 383 4.47 -15.10 7.92
N HIS A 384 4.23 -15.17 6.61
CA HIS A 384 3.01 -15.72 6.02
C HIS A 384 3.24 -17.03 5.25
N ASN A 385 4.46 -17.55 5.24
CA ASN A 385 4.79 -18.80 4.57
C ASN A 385 6.05 -19.45 5.17
N LYS A 386 6.27 -20.73 4.86
CA LYS A 386 7.42 -21.50 5.36
C LYS A 386 8.78 -20.91 5.00
N SER A 387 8.90 -20.25 3.85
CA SER A 387 10.17 -19.63 3.46
C SER A 387 10.48 -18.39 4.30
N ALA A 388 9.47 -17.58 4.62
CA ALA A 388 9.63 -16.43 5.53
C ALA A 388 9.93 -16.91 6.96
N LEU A 389 9.26 -17.96 7.43
CA LEU A 389 9.54 -18.59 8.72
C LEU A 389 11.00 -19.03 8.80
N LEU A 390 11.46 -19.84 7.86
CA LEU A 390 12.84 -20.31 7.79
C LEU A 390 13.85 -19.16 7.73
N ALA A 391 13.54 -18.08 6.99
CA ALA A 391 14.41 -16.91 6.93
C ALA A 391 14.57 -16.23 8.29
N MET A 392 13.51 -16.16 9.10
CA MET A 392 13.61 -15.62 10.46
C MET A 392 14.40 -16.53 11.39
N GLU A 393 14.16 -17.84 11.31
CA GLU A 393 14.92 -18.84 12.06
C GLU A 393 16.43 -18.78 11.70
N ALA A 394 16.75 -18.72 10.42
CA ALA A 394 18.13 -18.57 9.92
C ALA A 394 18.77 -17.25 10.35
N ALA A 395 17.99 -16.18 10.50
CA ALA A 395 18.44 -14.89 11.02
C ALA A 395 18.61 -14.88 12.55
N GLY A 396 18.34 -16.00 13.24
CA GLY A 396 18.59 -16.16 14.68
C GLY A 396 17.36 -15.95 15.57
N ALA A 397 16.15 -15.88 15.01
CA ALA A 397 14.92 -15.84 15.80
C ALA A 397 14.83 -17.06 16.74
N LYS A 398 14.42 -16.82 17.99
CA LYS A 398 14.20 -17.85 19.00
C LYS A 398 12.72 -18.18 19.20
N ALA A 399 11.84 -17.35 18.64
CA ALA A 399 10.40 -17.62 18.52
C ALA A 399 9.79 -16.72 17.45
N VAL A 400 8.60 -17.08 16.97
CA VAL A 400 7.86 -16.33 15.96
C VAL A 400 6.40 -16.17 16.39
N TRP A 401 5.94 -14.94 16.48
CA TRP A 401 4.54 -14.58 16.63
C TRP A 401 3.90 -14.47 15.25
N LEU A 402 2.93 -15.33 14.98
CA LEU A 402 2.21 -15.35 13.70
C LEU A 402 1.28 -14.14 13.54
N SER A 403 1.06 -13.76 12.29
CA SER A 403 0.13 -12.67 11.94
C SER A 403 -1.31 -13.08 12.22
N CYS A 404 -2.10 -12.12 12.72
CA CYS A 404 -3.55 -12.25 12.85
C CYS A 404 -4.30 -12.29 11.50
N GLU A 405 -3.60 -12.01 10.40
CA GLU A 405 -4.14 -12.05 9.04
C GLU A 405 -4.18 -13.47 8.45
N LEU A 406 -3.51 -14.42 9.08
CA LEU A 406 -3.52 -15.82 8.67
C LEU A 406 -4.84 -16.50 8.98
N THR A 407 -5.25 -17.40 8.09
CA THR A 407 -6.30 -18.36 8.40
C THR A 407 -5.83 -19.37 9.43
N LEU A 408 -6.77 -20.06 10.05
CA LEU A 408 -6.48 -21.13 11.00
C LEU A 408 -5.61 -22.25 10.37
N GLU A 409 -5.91 -22.60 9.12
CA GLU A 409 -5.17 -23.62 8.38
C GLU A 409 -3.71 -23.19 8.14
N GLU A 410 -3.50 -21.96 7.63
CA GLU A 410 -2.15 -21.41 7.41
C GLU A 410 -1.35 -21.28 8.71
N ALA A 411 -1.99 -20.81 9.79
CA ALA A 411 -1.34 -20.72 11.10
C ALA A 411 -0.92 -22.11 11.62
N CYS A 412 -1.78 -23.11 11.47
CA CYS A 412 -1.47 -24.49 11.83
C CYS A 412 -0.37 -25.09 10.95
N GLU A 413 -0.35 -24.78 9.65
CA GLU A 413 0.69 -25.26 8.74
C GLU A 413 2.07 -24.68 9.10
N LEU A 414 2.13 -23.39 9.40
CA LEU A 414 3.36 -22.74 9.84
C LEU A 414 3.85 -23.26 11.19
N ALA A 415 2.93 -23.47 12.13
CA ALA A 415 3.28 -24.01 13.44
C ALA A 415 3.89 -25.41 13.37
N ARG A 416 3.40 -26.30 12.46
CA ARG A 416 3.99 -27.62 12.23
C ARG A 416 5.37 -27.57 11.57
N ALA A 417 5.64 -26.53 10.78
CA ALA A 417 6.90 -26.37 10.07
C ALA A 417 8.00 -25.69 10.90
N ALA A 418 7.65 -25.08 12.02
CA ALA A 418 8.56 -24.26 12.82
C ALA A 418 9.52 -25.11 13.66
N SER A 419 10.80 -24.72 13.66
CA SER A 419 11.83 -25.27 14.57
C SER A 419 11.99 -24.45 15.87
N VAL A 420 11.22 -23.36 16.00
CA VAL A 420 11.19 -22.50 17.19
C VAL A 420 9.75 -22.40 17.71
N PRO A 421 9.53 -22.02 18.99
CA PRO A 421 8.19 -21.78 19.50
C PRO A 421 7.41 -20.77 18.67
N VAL A 422 6.18 -21.11 18.34
CA VAL A 422 5.25 -20.23 17.60
C VAL A 422 4.17 -19.73 18.52
N GLY A 423 3.89 -18.42 18.45
CA GLY A 423 2.83 -17.74 19.20
C GLY A 423 1.75 -17.18 18.28
N LEU A 424 0.53 -17.03 18.81
CA LEU A 424 -0.59 -16.37 18.14
C LEU A 424 -1.42 -15.58 19.15
N SER A 425 -1.86 -14.37 18.74
CA SER A 425 -2.87 -13.62 19.52
C SER A 425 -4.23 -14.30 19.38
N VAL A 426 -4.83 -14.69 20.51
CA VAL A 426 -6.10 -15.43 20.53
C VAL A 426 -7.21 -14.73 21.29
N LEU A 427 -6.89 -13.69 22.05
CA LEU A 427 -7.90 -12.96 22.84
C LEU A 427 -7.49 -11.49 22.98
N GLY A 428 -8.47 -10.60 22.93
CA GLY A 428 -8.28 -9.17 23.12
C GLY A 428 -8.57 -8.37 21.85
N ARG A 429 -8.22 -7.09 21.84
CA ARG A 429 -8.43 -6.25 20.66
C ARG A 429 -7.17 -6.24 19.80
N GLU A 430 -7.33 -6.60 18.55
CA GLU A 430 -6.23 -6.51 17.59
C GLU A 430 -5.88 -5.05 17.30
N ARG A 431 -4.59 -4.78 17.13
CA ARG A 431 -4.11 -3.48 16.72
C ARG A 431 -4.35 -3.32 15.22
N ALA A 432 -5.30 -2.45 14.87
CA ALA A 432 -5.68 -2.20 13.49
C ALA A 432 -4.70 -1.24 12.78
N MET A 433 -4.11 -0.27 13.52
CA MET A 433 -3.22 0.72 12.93
C MET A 433 -2.24 1.28 13.97
N THR A 434 -1.01 1.55 13.53
CA THR A 434 -0.06 2.44 14.19
C THR A 434 0.19 3.63 13.27
N SER A 435 0.02 4.84 13.79
CA SER A 435 0.25 6.09 13.07
C SER A 435 1.26 6.96 13.81
N GLU A 436 2.23 7.52 13.09
CA GLU A 436 3.12 8.53 13.65
C GLU A 436 2.45 9.90 13.80
N HIS A 437 1.22 10.03 13.31
CA HIS A 437 0.39 11.20 13.57
C HIS A 437 -0.35 11.05 14.89
N CYS A 438 -0.25 12.09 15.75
CA CYS A 438 -1.00 12.16 16.99
C CYS A 438 -2.45 12.57 16.71
N VAL A 439 -3.40 11.66 16.85
CA VAL A 439 -4.84 11.97 16.66
C VAL A 439 -5.35 13.07 17.60
N LEU A 440 -4.66 13.33 18.72
CA LEU A 440 -5.04 14.38 19.67
C LEU A 440 -4.79 15.78 19.13
N GLN A 441 -3.91 15.94 18.14
CA GLN A 441 -3.67 17.21 17.45
C GLN A 441 -4.92 17.69 16.72
N ALA A 442 -5.69 16.76 16.13
CA ALA A 442 -6.94 17.09 15.46
C ALA A 442 -7.98 17.75 16.39
N LEU A 443 -7.83 17.62 17.71
CA LEU A 443 -8.68 18.30 18.69
C LEU A 443 -8.24 19.75 18.98
N GLY A 444 -7.22 20.27 18.28
CA GLY A 444 -6.73 21.64 18.42
C GLY A 444 -6.15 21.97 19.80
N ARG A 445 -5.74 20.96 20.58
CA ARG A 445 -5.27 21.11 21.96
C ARG A 445 -3.83 20.58 22.16
N CYS A 446 -3.06 20.51 21.09
CA CYS A 446 -1.69 20.03 21.17
C CYS A 446 -0.81 21.04 21.94
N VAL A 447 -0.02 20.52 22.90
CA VAL A 447 0.94 21.32 23.68
C VAL A 447 2.37 21.21 23.13
N HIS A 448 2.55 20.52 21.99
CA HIS A 448 3.83 20.24 21.32
C HIS A 448 4.91 19.64 22.24
N ASN A 449 4.49 18.99 23.31
CA ASN A 449 5.34 18.26 24.25
C ASN A 449 4.61 17.00 24.71
N CYS A 450 4.91 15.87 24.06
CA CYS A 450 4.20 14.61 24.28
C CYS A 450 4.41 14.04 25.69
N GLU A 451 5.58 14.28 26.31
CA GLU A 451 5.83 13.83 27.69
C GLU A 451 4.91 14.50 28.70
N LYS A 452 4.65 15.80 28.50
CA LYS A 452 3.82 16.63 29.39
C LYS A 452 2.35 16.73 28.94
N CYS A 453 1.94 16.01 27.93
CA CYS A 453 0.60 16.10 27.35
C CYS A 453 -0.47 15.54 28.30
N PRO A 454 -1.39 16.37 28.83
CA PRO A 454 -2.44 15.90 29.74
C PRO A 454 -3.51 15.07 29.04
N GLN A 455 -3.64 15.19 27.71
CA GLN A 455 -4.62 14.46 26.92
C GLN A 455 -4.21 13.00 26.74
N ARG A 456 -2.92 12.68 26.74
CA ARG A 456 -2.40 11.32 26.57
C ARG A 456 -2.92 10.34 27.63
N ALA A 457 -3.11 10.81 28.85
CA ALA A 457 -3.65 10.00 29.95
C ALA A 457 -5.15 9.65 29.79
N ARG A 458 -5.85 10.31 28.88
CA ARG A 458 -7.26 10.08 28.66
C ARG A 458 -7.49 8.93 27.69
N ARG A 459 -8.62 8.24 27.86
CA ARG A 459 -9.09 7.23 26.91
C ARG A 459 -9.84 7.93 25.78
N PHE A 460 -9.47 7.64 24.54
CA PHE A 460 -10.10 8.14 23.33
C PHE A 460 -10.55 6.99 22.46
N SER A 461 -11.54 7.26 21.62
CA SER A 461 -11.95 6.36 20.55
C SER A 461 -12.25 7.18 19.31
N LEU A 462 -11.88 6.66 18.15
CA LEU A 462 -12.39 7.14 16.88
C LEU A 462 -13.75 6.47 16.66
N LYS A 463 -14.67 7.20 16.05
CA LYS A 463 -15.97 6.65 15.65
C LYS A 463 -16.00 6.57 14.12
N ASP A 464 -16.23 5.37 13.59
CA ASP A 464 -16.37 5.18 12.17
C ASP A 464 -17.76 5.61 11.65
N ILE A 465 -17.97 5.49 10.33
CA ILE A 465 -19.23 5.85 9.68
C ILE A 465 -20.42 4.99 10.13
N ASP A 466 -20.15 3.76 10.56
CA ASP A 466 -21.15 2.80 11.02
C ASP A 466 -21.44 2.93 12.52
N GLY A 467 -20.72 3.82 13.19
CA GLY A 467 -20.88 4.12 14.61
C GLY A 467 -20.05 3.24 15.55
N ASN A 468 -19.17 2.40 15.03
CA ASN A 468 -18.27 1.59 15.83
C ASN A 468 -17.20 2.47 16.50
N LEU A 469 -16.78 2.09 17.70
CA LEU A 469 -15.77 2.81 18.46
C LEU A 469 -14.44 2.06 18.43
N LEU A 470 -13.43 2.66 17.80
CA LEU A 470 -12.07 2.16 17.74
C LEU A 470 -11.24 2.82 18.85
N PRO A 471 -10.83 2.09 19.88
CA PRO A 471 -10.01 2.65 20.95
C PRO A 471 -8.67 3.18 20.44
N VAL A 472 -8.19 4.28 21.03
CA VAL A 472 -6.92 4.92 20.67
C VAL A 472 -6.09 5.18 21.91
N ARG A 473 -4.79 4.85 21.85
CA ARG A 473 -3.76 5.32 22.78
C ARG A 473 -2.67 6.06 22.01
N THR A 474 -2.24 7.19 22.56
CA THR A 474 -1.08 7.94 22.03
C THR A 474 0.08 7.80 23.00
N ASP A 475 1.26 7.48 22.51
CA ASP A 475 2.46 7.26 23.32
C ASP A 475 3.23 8.57 23.62
N VAL A 476 4.38 8.44 24.29
CA VAL A 476 5.27 9.56 24.66
C VAL A 476 5.93 10.24 23.46
N ASN A 477 5.94 9.57 22.30
CA ASN A 477 6.52 10.07 21.06
C ASN A 477 5.46 10.71 20.15
N GLY A 478 4.20 10.78 20.61
CA GLY A 478 3.09 11.32 19.82
C GLY A 478 2.52 10.33 18.79
N ARG A 479 2.94 9.06 18.82
CA ARG A 479 2.41 8.01 17.95
C ARG A 479 1.07 7.52 18.46
N SER A 480 0.11 7.36 17.57
CA SER A 480 -1.23 6.86 17.91
C SER A 480 -1.37 5.41 17.50
N ARG A 481 -1.85 4.59 18.42
CA ARG A 481 -2.23 3.20 18.18
C ARG A 481 -3.72 3.06 18.27
N ILE A 482 -4.30 2.44 17.26
CA ILE A 482 -5.76 2.29 17.09
C ILE A 482 -6.05 0.79 17.12
N TRP A 483 -7.01 0.40 17.91
CA TRP A 483 -7.45 -1.00 18.02
C TRP A 483 -8.79 -1.21 17.34
N ALA A 484 -9.02 -2.46 16.91
CA ALA A 484 -10.27 -2.91 16.31
C ALA A 484 -11.47 -2.63 17.25
N ALA A 485 -12.60 -2.30 16.63
CA ALA A 485 -13.82 -1.98 17.37
C ALA A 485 -14.40 -3.19 18.13
N HIS A 486 -14.20 -4.39 17.61
CA HIS A 486 -14.64 -5.63 18.24
C HIS A 486 -13.43 -6.45 18.72
N PRO A 487 -13.50 -7.05 19.92
CA PRO A 487 -12.42 -7.91 20.39
C PRO A 487 -12.36 -9.22 19.59
N LEU A 488 -11.15 -9.74 19.41
CA LEU A 488 -10.90 -11.10 18.97
C LEU A 488 -11.20 -12.07 20.13
N ASP A 489 -11.77 -13.23 19.83
CA ASP A 489 -11.75 -14.42 20.68
C ASP A 489 -11.62 -15.68 19.82
N ALA A 490 -10.41 -16.13 19.67
CA ALA A 490 -10.00 -17.36 18.98
C ALA A 490 -9.73 -18.51 19.96
N THR A 491 -10.04 -18.34 21.27
CA THR A 491 -9.86 -19.43 22.27
C THR A 491 -10.66 -20.70 21.95
N PRO A 492 -11.81 -20.67 21.23
CA PRO A 492 -12.50 -21.88 20.80
C PRO A 492 -11.70 -22.77 19.85
N GLN A 493 -10.65 -22.24 19.20
CA GLN A 493 -9.75 -22.95 18.27
C GLN A 493 -8.44 -23.39 18.93
N ALA A 494 -8.30 -23.23 20.25
CA ALA A 494 -7.08 -23.55 20.98
C ALA A 494 -6.70 -25.05 20.88
N ASP A 495 -7.66 -25.95 20.71
CA ASP A 495 -7.42 -27.37 20.49
C ASP A 495 -6.63 -27.60 19.19
N GLN A 496 -7.10 -27.04 18.07
CA GLN A 496 -6.44 -27.17 16.76
C GLN A 496 -5.09 -26.46 16.73
N LEU A 497 -4.99 -25.27 17.33
CA LEU A 497 -3.75 -24.50 17.41
C LEU A 497 -2.68 -25.22 18.22
N VAL A 498 -3.03 -25.73 19.42
CA VAL A 498 -2.10 -26.45 20.30
C VAL A 498 -1.66 -27.79 19.68
N GLU A 499 -2.59 -28.53 19.07
CA GLU A 499 -2.31 -29.78 18.35
C GLU A 499 -1.34 -29.53 17.19
N ALA A 500 -1.51 -28.40 16.46
CA ALA A 500 -0.64 -28.03 15.35
C ALA A 500 0.75 -27.55 15.78
N GLY A 501 0.98 -27.27 17.06
CA GLY A 501 2.29 -26.81 17.55
C GLY A 501 2.36 -25.34 17.96
N VAL A 502 1.25 -24.59 17.96
CA VAL A 502 1.23 -23.26 18.58
C VAL A 502 1.45 -23.38 20.09
N ARG A 503 2.52 -22.77 20.58
CA ARG A 503 2.95 -22.93 21.99
C ARG A 503 2.57 -21.72 22.86
N TRP A 504 2.46 -20.54 22.27
CA TRP A 504 2.15 -19.33 23.02
C TRP A 504 0.83 -18.73 22.54
N LEU A 505 -0.17 -18.70 23.43
CA LEU A 505 -1.48 -18.13 23.14
C LEU A 505 -1.60 -16.80 23.87
N LEU A 506 -1.60 -15.69 23.12
CA LEU A 506 -1.56 -14.34 23.68
C LEU A 506 -2.95 -13.77 23.94
N ALA A 507 -3.14 -13.24 25.16
CA ALA A 507 -4.20 -12.28 25.47
C ALA A 507 -3.64 -10.85 25.37
N ASP A 508 -4.15 -10.03 24.45
CA ASP A 508 -3.85 -8.59 24.43
C ASP A 508 -4.71 -7.88 25.47
N CYS A 509 -4.11 -7.58 26.60
CA CYS A 509 -4.70 -6.89 27.75
C CYS A 509 -4.33 -5.40 27.80
N THR A 510 -3.74 -4.83 26.73
CA THR A 510 -3.25 -3.44 26.69
C THR A 510 -4.29 -2.40 27.06
N LEU A 511 -5.57 -2.68 26.79
CA LEU A 511 -6.69 -1.78 27.05
C LEU A 511 -7.52 -2.18 28.29
N LEU A 512 -7.12 -3.23 28.99
CA LEU A 512 -7.86 -3.81 30.11
C LEU A 512 -7.33 -3.30 31.45
N GLY A 513 -8.15 -3.43 32.49
CA GLY A 513 -7.71 -3.27 33.87
C GLY A 513 -7.31 -4.62 34.49
N PRO A 514 -6.81 -4.63 35.76
CA PRO A 514 -6.31 -5.85 36.40
C PRO A 514 -7.34 -7.01 36.44
N LYS A 515 -8.59 -6.72 36.79
CA LYS A 515 -9.66 -7.75 36.86
C LYS A 515 -9.98 -8.37 35.50
N GLU A 516 -10.07 -7.52 34.45
CA GLU A 516 -10.31 -7.99 33.10
C GLU A 516 -9.10 -8.77 32.56
N THR A 517 -7.89 -8.37 32.94
CA THR A 517 -6.64 -9.08 32.62
C THR A 517 -6.64 -10.48 33.24
N THR A 518 -6.98 -10.61 34.53
CA THR A 518 -7.15 -11.92 35.19
C THR A 518 -8.12 -12.79 34.40
N PHE A 519 -9.32 -12.28 34.10
CA PHE A 519 -10.33 -13.03 33.35
C PHE A 519 -9.82 -13.49 32.00
N ALA A 520 -9.13 -12.60 31.23
CA ALA A 520 -8.61 -12.90 29.92
C ALA A 520 -7.55 -14.01 29.97
N VAL A 521 -6.57 -13.89 30.87
CA VAL A 521 -5.50 -14.90 31.03
C VAL A 521 -6.09 -16.24 31.47
N GLU A 522 -6.95 -16.27 32.49
CA GLU A 522 -7.60 -17.51 32.93
C GLU A 522 -8.41 -18.19 31.81
N ARG A 523 -9.06 -17.39 30.94
CA ARG A 523 -9.79 -17.92 29.78
C ARG A 523 -8.84 -18.65 28.84
N VAL A 524 -7.68 -18.06 28.53
CA VAL A 524 -6.66 -18.68 27.68
C VAL A 524 -6.09 -19.92 28.37
N CYS A 525 -5.77 -19.86 29.67
CA CYS A 525 -5.30 -21.04 30.43
C CYS A 525 -6.32 -22.19 30.38
N ARG A 526 -7.60 -21.91 30.58
CA ARG A 526 -8.67 -22.93 30.48
C ARG A 526 -8.79 -23.50 29.08
N ALA A 527 -8.61 -22.70 28.04
CA ALA A 527 -8.64 -23.18 26.65
C ALA A 527 -7.46 -24.12 26.36
N ILE A 528 -6.24 -23.79 26.81
CA ILE A 528 -5.06 -24.66 26.72
C ILE A 528 -5.27 -25.96 27.50
N ALA A 529 -5.77 -25.88 28.72
CA ALA A 529 -6.05 -27.06 29.56
C ALA A 529 -7.11 -27.98 28.92
N ALA A 530 -8.13 -27.40 28.29
CA ALA A 530 -9.12 -28.18 27.54
C ALA A 530 -8.48 -28.87 26.32
N ALA A 531 -7.66 -28.16 25.55
CA ALA A 531 -6.93 -28.70 24.40
C ALA A 531 -6.03 -29.88 24.81
N LYS A 532 -5.20 -29.72 25.84
CA LYS A 532 -4.34 -30.79 26.39
C LYS A 532 -5.13 -32.02 26.87
N ALA A 533 -6.34 -31.81 27.35
CA ALA A 533 -7.21 -32.91 27.80
C ALA A 533 -8.06 -33.52 26.67
N GLY A 534 -7.83 -33.13 25.41
CA GLY A 534 -8.64 -33.57 24.26
C GLY A 534 -10.11 -33.11 24.34
N ARG A 535 -10.39 -32.07 25.08
CA ARG A 535 -11.75 -31.52 25.27
C ARG A 535 -11.91 -30.25 24.45
N ARG A 536 -13.09 -30.03 23.93
CA ARG A 536 -13.41 -28.81 23.19
C ARG A 536 -13.37 -27.59 24.13
N PRO A 537 -12.65 -26.50 23.74
CA PRO A 537 -12.66 -25.26 24.50
C PRO A 537 -14.06 -24.61 24.57
N ALA A 538 -14.21 -23.65 25.47
CA ALA A 538 -15.47 -22.91 25.64
C ALA A 538 -15.83 -22.10 24.38
N ALA A 539 -17.13 -21.86 24.18
CA ALA A 539 -17.63 -21.05 23.08
C ALA A 539 -17.08 -19.60 23.12
N ARG A 540 -17.10 -18.95 21.96
CA ARG A 540 -16.66 -17.54 21.79
C ARG A 540 -17.48 -16.60 22.69
N LEU A 541 -16.81 -15.58 23.20
CA LEU A 541 -17.45 -14.50 23.95
C LEU A 541 -18.46 -13.74 23.09
N ALA A 542 -19.59 -13.36 23.68
CA ALA A 542 -20.57 -12.55 22.99
C ALA A 542 -19.98 -11.21 22.53
N GLY A 543 -20.23 -10.82 21.30
CA GLY A 543 -19.70 -9.60 20.69
C GLY A 543 -18.24 -9.66 20.25
N ALA A 544 -17.55 -10.79 20.41
CA ALA A 544 -16.21 -11.01 19.88
C ALA A 544 -16.24 -11.60 18.46
N THR A 545 -15.18 -11.38 17.71
CA THR A 545 -14.96 -11.93 16.34
C THR A 545 -13.97 -13.09 16.36
N SER A 546 -13.89 -13.80 15.24
CA SER A 546 -12.82 -14.80 14.99
C SER A 546 -11.59 -14.20 14.31
N GLY A 547 -11.55 -12.90 14.08
CA GLY A 547 -10.54 -12.31 13.21
C GLY A 547 -10.59 -12.93 11.81
N HIS A 548 -9.43 -13.12 11.20
CA HIS A 548 -9.27 -13.70 9.86
C HIS A 548 -9.19 -15.23 9.83
N LEU A 549 -9.31 -15.91 10.96
CA LEU A 549 -9.12 -17.38 11.04
C LEU A 549 -9.98 -18.20 10.06
N PHE A 550 -11.15 -17.69 9.64
CA PHE A 550 -12.05 -18.39 8.72
C PHE A 550 -12.31 -17.64 7.40
N ALA A 551 -11.74 -16.48 7.26
CA ALA A 551 -11.82 -15.68 6.04
C ALA A 551 -10.50 -14.93 5.91
N GLY A 552 -9.58 -15.51 5.16
CA GLY A 552 -8.31 -14.84 4.87
C GLY A 552 -8.54 -13.47 4.23
N ILE A 553 -7.50 -12.65 4.21
CA ILE A 553 -7.50 -11.33 3.55
C ILE A 553 -7.36 -11.44 2.02
N GLY A 554 -7.88 -12.48 1.41
CA GLY A 554 -7.92 -12.86 0.01
C GLY A 554 -7.41 -11.94 -1.06
#